data_8f506e6b9d1bc26cd422ba0b005d23b5
#
_entry.id   8f506e6b9d1bc26cd422ba0b005d23b5
#
_cell.length_a   1.000
_cell.length_b   1.000
_cell.length_c   1.000
_cell.angle_alpha   90.00
_cell.angle_beta   90.00
_cell.angle_gamma   90.00
#
_symmetry.space_group_name_H-M   'P 1'
#
loop_
_entity.id
_entity.type
_entity.pdbx_description
1 polymer ?
#
loop_
_entity_poly.entity_id
_entity_poly.type
_entity_poly.pdbx_seq_one_letter_code
_entity_poly.pdbx_strand_id
1 'polypeptide(L)'
;MPTHKIAIVKGDGIGIDVVNEGMKVLDALAPKYGITWDYTEFPWSSDYYFEHGEMMPPTALKTLEQFNAVFLGAVGHPDIQDNITLDGLLLPIRRRFDQYICLRPSVLYPGVKSPLSGKKAYDIDLTVIRENTEGEYLNIGGFAYHQTPDEVAVQTAVYTKKGCARAIRYAFDLARERGKKNHVTSITKSNALGYMTIWDRTFEEISEEYQDIDSDSLLIDAACMDLVRRPEVFDVIVAPNLFGDIVTDIGAIITGSMGLASSANINPDTSVPSMFEPTHGSAPDIAGQGIANPMAQILTGAMMLRHLGEHTAAADVDAAVLELLEQGEILTPDLGGSSTTESVGDAIAQLVSTSS
;
A
#
# COMPACT_ATOMS: atom_id res chain seq x y z
N MET A 1 -15.09 15.33 20.12
CA MET A 1 -13.83 14.73 19.69
C MET A 1 -14.19 13.50 18.88
N PRO A 2 -13.70 13.36 17.67
CA PRO A 2 -13.93 12.14 16.91
C PRO A 2 -13.25 10.96 17.61
N THR A 3 -13.97 9.84 17.69
CA THR A 3 -13.43 8.58 18.21
C THR A 3 -13.36 7.61 17.05
N HIS A 4 -12.17 7.14 16.74
CA HIS A 4 -11.93 6.16 15.67
C HIS A 4 -11.60 4.80 16.27
N LYS A 5 -12.37 3.79 15.90
CA LYS A 5 -12.12 2.39 16.25
C LYS A 5 -11.20 1.77 15.23
N ILE A 6 -10.01 1.39 15.66
CA ILE A 6 -8.98 0.85 14.77
C ILE A 6 -8.62 -0.58 15.20
N ALA A 7 -8.74 -1.51 14.25
CA ALA A 7 -8.23 -2.86 14.43
C ALA A 7 -6.73 -2.88 14.13
N ILE A 8 -5.93 -3.25 15.11
CA ILE A 8 -4.48 -3.36 14.98
C ILE A 8 -4.11 -4.82 14.73
N VAL A 9 -3.42 -5.08 13.62
CA VAL A 9 -2.86 -6.38 13.27
C VAL A 9 -1.38 -6.19 12.97
N LYS A 10 -0.52 -6.46 13.95
CA LYS A 10 0.94 -6.26 13.79
C LYS A 10 1.54 -7.25 12.79
N GLY A 11 0.97 -8.46 12.73
CA GLY A 11 1.42 -9.51 11.82
C GLY A 11 2.77 -10.11 12.21
N ASP A 12 3.68 -10.21 11.26
CA ASP A 12 4.93 -10.97 11.36
C ASP A 12 6.17 -10.08 11.21
N GLY A 13 7.30 -10.58 11.71
CA GLY A 13 8.61 -10.00 11.47
C GLY A 13 8.72 -8.54 11.89
N ILE A 14 9.21 -7.67 10.97
CA ILE A 14 9.32 -6.23 11.22
C ILE A 14 7.96 -5.54 11.39
N GLY A 15 6.86 -6.17 10.97
CA GLY A 15 5.52 -5.62 11.12
C GLY A 15 5.20 -5.23 12.57
N ILE A 16 5.70 -6.01 13.54
CA ILE A 16 5.53 -5.74 14.98
C ILE A 16 6.21 -4.41 15.34
N ASP A 17 7.45 -4.23 14.92
CA ASP A 17 8.26 -3.05 15.27
C ASP A 17 7.68 -1.79 14.60
N VAL A 18 7.41 -1.85 13.30
CA VAL A 18 6.97 -0.67 12.55
C VAL A 18 5.56 -0.20 12.93
N VAL A 19 4.64 -1.14 13.29
CA VAL A 19 3.30 -0.78 13.78
C VAL A 19 3.39 -0.09 15.14
N ASN A 20 4.26 -0.53 16.03
CA ASN A 20 4.46 0.14 17.32
C ASN A 20 4.88 1.60 17.11
N GLU A 21 5.80 1.86 16.18
CA GLU A 21 6.24 3.22 15.86
C GLU A 21 5.15 4.04 15.16
N GLY A 22 4.38 3.42 14.25
CA GLY A 22 3.23 4.05 13.63
C GLY A 22 2.18 4.49 14.66
N MET A 23 1.82 3.61 15.60
CA MET A 23 0.90 3.92 16.69
C MET A 23 1.44 5.03 17.60
N LYS A 24 2.72 4.99 17.95
CA LYS A 24 3.38 6.03 18.74
C LYS A 24 3.21 7.42 18.13
N VAL A 25 3.39 7.54 16.82
CA VAL A 25 3.20 8.83 16.09
C VAL A 25 1.73 9.25 16.10
N LEU A 26 0.79 8.32 15.86
CA LEU A 26 -0.64 8.60 15.92
C LEU A 26 -1.08 9.05 17.31
N ASP A 27 -0.54 8.44 18.37
CA ASP A 27 -0.83 8.80 19.76
C ASP A 27 -0.24 10.17 20.14
N ALA A 28 0.97 10.48 19.67
CA ALA A 28 1.61 11.79 19.92
C ALA A 28 0.84 12.95 19.26
N LEU A 29 0.24 12.68 18.12
CA LEU A 29 -0.54 13.64 17.33
C LEU A 29 -1.94 13.88 17.90
N ALA A 30 -2.58 12.85 18.47
CA ALA A 30 -3.98 12.84 18.85
C ALA A 30 -4.42 14.00 19.75
N PRO A 31 -3.66 14.40 20.81
CA PRO A 31 -4.06 15.52 21.68
C PRO A 31 -4.18 16.85 20.95
N LYS A 32 -3.31 17.11 19.95
CA LYS A 32 -3.32 18.36 19.17
C LYS A 32 -4.61 18.54 18.37
N TYR A 33 -5.15 17.45 17.82
CA TYR A 33 -6.35 17.46 16.98
C TYR A 33 -7.62 17.01 17.70
N GLY A 34 -7.51 16.69 19.00
CA GLY A 34 -8.63 16.19 19.78
C GLY A 34 -9.16 14.84 19.29
N ILE A 35 -8.29 14.01 18.71
CA ILE A 35 -8.65 12.66 18.25
C ILE A 35 -8.61 11.71 19.45
N THR A 36 -9.53 10.76 19.46
CA THR A 36 -9.52 9.64 20.42
C THR A 36 -9.40 8.33 19.64
N TRP A 37 -8.37 7.57 19.94
CA TRP A 37 -8.18 6.23 19.39
C TRP A 37 -8.82 5.18 20.29
N ASP A 38 -9.62 4.27 19.70
CA ASP A 38 -10.13 3.05 20.34
C ASP A 38 -9.47 1.87 19.62
N TYR A 39 -8.27 1.52 20.07
CA TYR A 39 -7.49 0.42 19.51
C TYR A 39 -7.93 -0.93 20.04
N THR A 40 -8.07 -1.89 19.15
CA THR A 40 -8.18 -3.32 19.50
C THR A 40 -7.10 -4.09 18.74
N GLU A 41 -6.17 -4.69 19.45
CA GLU A 41 -5.10 -5.50 18.89
C GLU A 41 -5.58 -6.95 18.70
N PHE A 42 -5.29 -7.51 17.53
CA PHE A 42 -5.58 -8.90 17.18
C PHE A 42 -4.28 -9.65 16.92
N PRO A 43 -4.09 -10.86 17.48
CA PRO A 43 -2.86 -11.63 17.35
C PRO A 43 -2.82 -12.43 16.03
N TRP A 44 -3.45 -11.94 14.97
CA TRP A 44 -3.54 -12.63 13.68
C TRP A 44 -2.23 -12.51 12.92
N SER A 45 -1.56 -13.64 12.76
CA SER A 45 -0.18 -13.72 12.28
C SER A 45 0.19 -15.15 11.91
N SER A 46 1.43 -15.36 11.51
CA SER A 46 2.00 -16.68 11.33
C SER A 46 2.09 -17.47 12.65
N ASP A 47 2.32 -16.80 13.78
CA ASP A 47 2.27 -17.46 15.10
C ASP A 47 0.87 -18.00 15.41
N TYR A 48 -0.16 -17.22 15.09
CA TYR A 48 -1.54 -17.68 15.20
C TYR A 48 -1.80 -18.91 14.32
N TYR A 49 -1.24 -18.92 13.10
CA TYR A 49 -1.33 -20.08 12.21
C TYR A 49 -0.66 -21.32 12.77
N PHE A 50 0.53 -21.21 13.39
CA PHE A 50 1.20 -22.35 14.00
C PHE A 50 0.40 -22.93 15.19
N GLU A 51 -0.32 -22.11 15.92
CA GLU A 51 -1.14 -22.55 17.06
C GLU A 51 -2.49 -23.14 16.65
N HIS A 52 -3.13 -22.56 15.61
CA HIS A 52 -4.54 -22.82 15.28
C HIS A 52 -4.77 -23.45 13.91
N GLY A 53 -3.75 -23.47 13.02
CA GLY A 53 -3.88 -23.94 11.64
C GLY A 53 -4.56 -22.97 10.68
N GLU A 54 -4.83 -21.73 11.11
CA GLU A 54 -5.45 -20.67 10.33
C GLU A 54 -4.82 -19.31 10.70
N MET A 55 -4.75 -18.36 9.75
CA MET A 55 -4.12 -17.05 9.96
C MET A 55 -4.96 -16.10 10.84
N MET A 56 -6.27 -16.31 10.87
CA MET A 56 -7.26 -15.59 11.69
C MET A 56 -8.47 -16.48 11.92
N PRO A 57 -9.26 -16.29 13.01
CA PRO A 57 -10.43 -17.12 13.26
C PRO A 57 -11.54 -16.88 12.22
N PRO A 58 -12.44 -17.86 12.00
CA PRO A 58 -13.55 -17.75 11.04
C PRO A 58 -14.48 -16.55 11.30
N THR A 59 -14.50 -16.04 12.53
CA THR A 59 -15.28 -14.86 12.94
C THR A 59 -14.60 -13.53 12.67
N ALA A 60 -13.31 -13.52 12.27
CA ALA A 60 -12.50 -12.33 12.14
C ALA A 60 -13.13 -11.27 11.25
N LEU A 61 -13.59 -11.66 10.06
CA LEU A 61 -14.19 -10.71 9.10
C LEU A 61 -15.46 -10.04 9.67
N LYS A 62 -16.28 -10.78 10.43
CA LYS A 62 -17.44 -10.21 11.11
C LYS A 62 -17.03 -9.29 12.27
N THR A 63 -15.96 -9.63 12.95
CA THR A 63 -15.40 -8.78 14.03
C THR A 63 -14.91 -7.44 13.47
N LEU A 64 -14.24 -7.46 12.30
CA LEU A 64 -13.72 -6.25 11.66
C LEU A 64 -14.81 -5.28 11.19
N GLU A 65 -16.05 -5.72 10.94
CA GLU A 65 -17.15 -4.86 10.51
C GLU A 65 -17.46 -3.69 11.47
N GLN A 66 -17.06 -3.79 12.74
CA GLN A 66 -17.31 -2.74 13.74
C GLN A 66 -16.20 -1.68 13.84
N PHE A 67 -15.13 -1.81 13.07
CA PHE A 67 -14.00 -0.88 13.06
C PHE A 67 -14.10 0.13 11.91
N ASN A 68 -13.49 1.30 12.08
CA ASN A 68 -13.40 2.31 11.02
C ASN A 68 -12.27 1.99 10.03
N ALA A 69 -11.19 1.39 10.53
CA ALA A 69 -10.05 0.98 9.73
C ALA A 69 -9.32 -0.22 10.35
N VAL A 70 -8.55 -0.90 9.51
CA VAL A 70 -7.55 -1.91 9.91
C VAL A 70 -6.18 -1.32 9.67
N PHE A 71 -5.34 -1.28 10.71
CA PHE A 71 -3.94 -0.86 10.63
C PHE A 71 -3.08 -2.10 10.77
N LEU A 72 -2.46 -2.52 9.67
CA LEU A 72 -1.75 -3.78 9.55
C LEU A 72 -0.27 -3.51 9.29
N GLY A 73 0.59 -4.32 9.89
CA GLY A 73 2.03 -4.27 9.68
C GLY A 73 2.44 -5.06 8.44
N ALA A 74 2.92 -6.27 8.65
CA ALA A 74 3.37 -7.14 7.55
C ALA A 74 3.00 -8.59 7.84
N VAL A 75 2.88 -9.39 6.79
CA VAL A 75 2.53 -10.81 6.91
C VAL A 75 3.47 -11.64 6.06
N GLY A 76 3.93 -12.76 6.61
CA GLY A 76 4.77 -13.73 5.95
C GLY A 76 5.83 -14.35 6.87
N HIS A 77 6.01 -15.67 6.76
CA HIS A 77 6.98 -16.42 7.55
C HIS A 77 7.72 -17.43 6.66
N PRO A 78 9.06 -17.60 6.82
CA PRO A 78 9.84 -18.50 5.95
C PRO A 78 9.35 -19.94 5.91
N ASP A 79 8.77 -20.43 6.99
CA ASP A 79 8.28 -21.81 7.13
C ASP A 79 6.81 -21.99 6.70
N ILE A 80 6.16 -20.94 6.20
CA ILE A 80 4.78 -20.98 5.69
C ILE A 80 4.79 -20.54 4.23
N GLN A 81 4.11 -21.29 3.36
CA GLN A 81 3.97 -20.86 1.97
C GLN A 81 3.22 -19.54 1.86
N ASP A 82 3.73 -18.61 1.06
CA ASP A 82 3.18 -17.25 0.94
C ASP A 82 1.68 -17.22 0.59
N ASN A 83 1.21 -18.16 -0.22
CA ASN A 83 -0.21 -18.25 -0.54
C ASN A 83 -1.08 -18.53 0.69
N ILE A 84 -0.58 -19.25 1.71
CA ILE A 84 -1.34 -19.51 2.95
C ILE A 84 -1.50 -18.23 3.75
N THR A 85 -0.45 -17.43 3.87
CA THR A 85 -0.47 -16.18 4.62
C THR A 85 -1.35 -15.14 3.94
N LEU A 86 -1.23 -15.01 2.61
CA LEU A 86 -2.05 -14.07 1.82
C LEU A 86 -3.52 -14.48 1.76
N ASP A 87 -3.81 -15.74 1.42
CA ASP A 87 -5.18 -16.26 1.33
C ASP A 87 -5.86 -16.39 2.70
N GLY A 88 -5.07 -16.53 3.76
CA GLY A 88 -5.58 -16.69 5.12
C GLY A 88 -5.89 -15.37 5.84
N LEU A 89 -5.33 -14.23 5.41
CA LEU A 89 -5.49 -12.95 6.10
C LEU A 89 -5.80 -11.80 5.15
N LEU A 90 -4.86 -11.41 4.28
CA LEU A 90 -4.98 -10.19 3.49
C LEU A 90 -6.11 -10.24 2.46
N LEU A 91 -6.13 -11.27 1.63
CA LEU A 91 -7.10 -11.37 0.53
C LEU A 91 -8.55 -11.54 1.02
N PRO A 92 -8.85 -12.32 2.08
CA PRO A 92 -10.20 -12.36 2.64
C PRO A 92 -10.69 -10.99 3.16
N ILE A 93 -9.83 -10.21 3.80
CA ILE A 93 -10.17 -8.85 4.27
C ILE A 93 -10.49 -7.94 3.08
N ARG A 94 -9.60 -7.89 2.08
CA ARG A 94 -9.79 -7.08 0.86
C ARG A 94 -11.10 -7.42 0.13
N ARG A 95 -11.40 -8.71 -0.02
CA ARG A 95 -12.63 -9.19 -0.68
C ARG A 95 -13.89 -8.92 0.15
N ARG A 96 -13.85 -9.17 1.47
CA ARG A 96 -15.01 -8.97 2.35
C ARG A 96 -15.49 -7.54 2.38
N PHE A 97 -14.56 -6.61 2.42
CA PHE A 97 -14.86 -5.17 2.51
C PHE A 97 -14.78 -4.46 1.16
N ASP A 98 -14.71 -5.23 0.06
CA ASP A 98 -14.62 -4.71 -1.31
C ASP A 98 -13.60 -3.55 -1.43
N GLN A 99 -12.40 -3.75 -0.86
CA GLN A 99 -11.30 -2.77 -0.88
C GLN A 99 -10.66 -2.78 -2.27
N TYR A 100 -11.39 -2.28 -3.25
CA TYR A 100 -11.05 -2.44 -4.67
C TYR A 100 -9.95 -1.51 -5.17
N ILE A 101 -9.51 -0.57 -4.35
CA ILE A 101 -8.40 0.33 -4.63
C ILE A 101 -7.22 -0.05 -3.74
N CYS A 102 -6.08 -0.39 -4.34
CA CYS A 102 -4.80 -0.33 -3.65
C CYS A 102 -4.07 0.94 -4.12
N LEU A 103 -3.92 1.89 -3.19
CA LEU A 103 -3.31 3.20 -3.41
C LEU A 103 -1.87 3.17 -2.93
N ARG A 104 -0.90 3.38 -3.83
CA ARG A 104 0.54 3.31 -3.53
C ARG A 104 1.28 4.51 -4.11
N PRO A 105 1.59 5.53 -3.30
CA PRO A 105 2.45 6.65 -3.71
C PRO A 105 3.91 6.19 -3.86
N SER A 106 4.61 6.78 -4.82
CA SER A 106 6.06 6.62 -5.02
C SER A 106 6.67 8.00 -5.19
N VAL A 107 7.30 8.51 -4.13
CA VAL A 107 7.84 9.86 -4.08
C VAL A 107 9.32 9.80 -3.71
N LEU A 108 10.17 10.42 -4.52
CA LEU A 108 11.57 10.64 -4.17
C LEU A 108 11.65 11.89 -3.28
N TYR A 109 11.73 11.66 -1.98
CA TYR A 109 11.79 12.73 -0.99
C TYR A 109 13.14 13.46 -0.96
N PRO A 110 13.19 14.75 -0.52
CA PRO A 110 14.43 15.43 -0.18
C PRO A 110 15.25 14.60 0.82
N GLY A 111 16.57 14.65 0.70
CA GLY A 111 17.48 13.87 1.55
C GLY A 111 17.65 12.41 1.13
N VAL A 112 16.74 11.84 0.34
CA VAL A 112 16.78 10.45 -0.11
C VAL A 112 17.52 10.32 -1.45
N LYS A 113 18.31 9.26 -1.60
CA LYS A 113 19.04 8.97 -2.84
C LYS A 113 18.30 7.91 -3.65
N SER A 114 17.92 8.27 -4.89
CA SER A 114 17.46 7.29 -5.86
C SER A 114 18.62 6.43 -6.37
N PRO A 115 18.42 5.15 -6.66
CA PRO A 115 19.38 4.33 -7.41
C PRO A 115 19.53 4.79 -8.86
N LEU A 116 18.59 5.58 -9.38
CA LEU A 116 18.65 6.14 -10.72
C LEU A 116 19.56 7.35 -10.74
N SER A 117 20.53 7.36 -11.70
CA SER A 117 21.49 8.45 -11.82
C SER A 117 20.81 9.77 -12.17
N GLY A 118 21.23 10.85 -11.50
CA GLY A 118 20.86 12.24 -11.81
C GLY A 118 19.47 12.66 -11.35
N LYS A 119 18.71 11.81 -10.67
CA LYS A 119 17.40 12.17 -10.11
C LYS A 119 17.53 13.01 -8.85
N LYS A 120 16.67 14.01 -8.72
CA LYS A 120 16.57 14.92 -7.58
C LYS A 120 15.22 14.71 -6.87
N ALA A 121 15.11 15.29 -5.68
CA ALA A 121 13.86 15.32 -4.94
C ALA A 121 12.69 15.75 -5.84
N TYR A 122 11.58 15.01 -5.75
CA TYR A 122 10.35 15.20 -6.52
C TYR A 122 10.46 15.02 -8.05
N ASP A 123 11.62 14.65 -8.62
CA ASP A 123 11.68 14.21 -10.02
C ASP A 123 10.83 12.95 -10.21
N ILE A 124 10.72 12.11 -9.16
CA ILE A 124 9.80 10.98 -9.09
C ILE A 124 8.72 11.34 -8.08
N ASP A 125 7.50 11.52 -8.56
CA ASP A 125 6.33 11.82 -7.77
C ASP A 125 5.09 11.32 -8.50
N LEU A 126 4.83 10.05 -8.35
CA LEU A 126 3.73 9.35 -8.98
C LEU A 126 2.91 8.56 -7.96
N THR A 127 1.69 8.20 -8.33
CA THR A 127 0.84 7.33 -7.52
C THR A 127 0.26 6.23 -8.38
N VAL A 128 0.34 5.00 -7.91
CA VAL A 128 -0.27 3.85 -8.58
C VAL A 128 -1.61 3.52 -7.93
N ILE A 129 -2.63 3.42 -8.76
CA ILE A 129 -3.94 2.85 -8.44
C ILE A 129 -3.97 1.44 -9.00
N ARG A 130 -3.85 0.46 -8.11
CA ARG A 130 -3.96 -0.96 -8.43
C ARG A 130 -5.39 -1.39 -8.18
N GLU A 131 -6.07 -1.96 -9.21
CA GLU A 131 -7.29 -2.73 -8.97
C GLU A 131 -6.96 -3.89 -8.03
N ASN A 132 -7.76 -4.12 -6.98
CA ASN A 132 -7.30 -4.90 -5.83
C ASN A 132 -8.18 -6.11 -5.49
N THR A 133 -9.23 -6.38 -6.26
CA THR A 133 -10.23 -7.42 -5.94
C THR A 133 -10.48 -8.43 -7.05
N GLU A 134 -10.00 -8.17 -8.25
CA GLU A 134 -10.18 -9.01 -9.43
C GLU A 134 -8.81 -9.48 -9.99
N GLY A 135 -8.80 -9.98 -11.21
CA GLY A 135 -7.61 -10.44 -11.91
C GLY A 135 -7.14 -11.82 -11.47
N GLU A 136 -5.84 -12.01 -11.49
CA GLU A 136 -5.16 -13.27 -11.17
C GLU A 136 -5.24 -13.62 -9.68
N TYR A 137 -5.40 -12.63 -8.82
CA TYR A 137 -5.48 -12.80 -7.35
C TYR A 137 -6.87 -13.23 -6.85
N LEU A 138 -7.84 -13.46 -7.76
CA LEU A 138 -9.17 -13.90 -7.37
C LEU A 138 -9.20 -15.34 -6.85
N ASN A 139 -8.10 -16.09 -7.03
CA ASN A 139 -7.90 -17.46 -6.57
C ASN A 139 -8.98 -18.43 -7.10
N ILE A 140 -9.30 -18.30 -8.41
CA ILE A 140 -10.18 -19.25 -9.12
C ILE A 140 -9.31 -20.22 -9.89
N GLY A 141 -9.31 -21.47 -9.45
CA GLY A 141 -8.47 -22.50 -10.07
C GLY A 141 -8.27 -23.69 -9.17
N GLY A 142 -7.14 -24.36 -9.30
CA GLY A 142 -6.76 -25.51 -8.49
C GLY A 142 -5.82 -26.44 -9.21
N PHE A 143 -5.65 -27.62 -8.64
CA PHE A 143 -4.74 -28.65 -9.12
C PHE A 143 -5.51 -29.91 -9.47
N ALA A 144 -5.12 -30.56 -10.57
CA ALA A 144 -5.45 -31.93 -10.88
C ALA A 144 -4.19 -32.79 -10.81
N TYR A 145 -4.30 -34.02 -10.36
CA TYR A 145 -3.19 -34.95 -10.14
C TYR A 145 -2.06 -34.38 -9.26
N HIS A 146 -2.45 -33.62 -8.21
CA HIS A 146 -1.57 -32.87 -7.34
C HIS A 146 -0.42 -33.74 -6.79
N GLN A 147 0.81 -33.21 -6.82
CA GLN A 147 2.05 -33.86 -6.39
C GLN A 147 2.37 -35.17 -7.12
N THR A 148 1.90 -35.32 -8.37
CA THR A 148 2.29 -36.45 -9.25
C THR A 148 3.01 -35.93 -10.48
N PRO A 149 3.72 -36.81 -11.27
CA PRO A 149 4.33 -36.39 -12.53
C PRO A 149 3.36 -35.83 -13.58
N ASP A 150 2.07 -36.09 -13.45
CA ASP A 150 1.02 -35.65 -14.36
C ASP A 150 0.24 -34.44 -13.79
N GLU A 151 0.81 -33.72 -12.81
CA GLU A 151 0.17 -32.59 -12.16
C GLU A 151 -0.18 -31.47 -13.14
N VAL A 152 -1.40 -30.98 -13.00
CA VAL A 152 -1.92 -29.82 -13.76
C VAL A 152 -2.37 -28.75 -12.79
N ALA A 153 -1.87 -27.53 -12.97
CA ALA A 153 -2.31 -26.33 -12.25
C ALA A 153 -3.13 -25.43 -13.18
N VAL A 154 -4.28 -24.94 -12.70
CA VAL A 154 -5.12 -23.98 -13.40
C VAL A 154 -5.34 -22.78 -12.50
N GLN A 155 -5.07 -21.57 -13.04
CA GLN A 155 -5.40 -20.30 -12.42
C GLN A 155 -6.16 -19.45 -13.43
N THR A 156 -7.31 -18.92 -13.05
CA THR A 156 -8.17 -18.13 -13.93
C THR A 156 -8.15 -16.65 -13.50
N ALA A 157 -7.77 -15.77 -14.42
CA ALA A 157 -7.95 -14.34 -14.25
C ALA A 157 -9.38 -13.93 -14.63
N VAL A 158 -10.00 -13.09 -13.83
CA VAL A 158 -11.37 -12.57 -14.06
C VAL A 158 -11.36 -11.06 -14.03
N TYR A 159 -11.93 -10.45 -15.06
CA TYR A 159 -12.08 -9.00 -15.18
C TYR A 159 -13.53 -8.68 -15.48
N THR A 160 -14.13 -7.81 -14.67
CA THR A 160 -15.47 -7.29 -14.95
C THR A 160 -15.39 -5.83 -15.39
N LYS A 161 -16.32 -5.40 -16.26
CA LYS A 161 -16.38 -3.98 -16.65
C LYS A 161 -16.59 -3.09 -15.42
N LYS A 162 -17.35 -3.54 -14.42
CA LYS A 162 -17.56 -2.83 -13.15
C LYS A 162 -16.26 -2.65 -12.38
N GLY A 163 -15.48 -3.73 -12.21
CA GLY A 163 -14.20 -3.69 -11.49
C GLY A 163 -13.19 -2.77 -12.17
N CYS A 164 -13.03 -2.90 -13.49
CA CYS A 164 -12.19 -2.00 -14.28
C CYS A 164 -12.63 -0.54 -14.13
N ALA A 165 -13.91 -0.26 -14.35
CA ALA A 165 -14.42 1.11 -14.37
C ALA A 165 -14.22 1.85 -13.05
N ARG A 166 -14.46 1.21 -11.91
CA ARG A 166 -14.35 1.86 -10.59
C ARG A 166 -12.90 2.22 -10.24
N ALA A 167 -11.93 1.36 -10.59
CA ALA A 167 -10.52 1.66 -10.37
C ALA A 167 -10.01 2.77 -11.31
N ILE A 168 -10.44 2.73 -12.58
CA ILE A 168 -10.08 3.74 -13.57
C ILE A 168 -10.66 5.10 -13.19
N ARG A 169 -11.94 5.20 -12.81
CA ARG A 169 -12.56 6.46 -12.35
C ARG A 169 -11.83 7.04 -11.15
N TYR A 170 -11.50 6.21 -10.17
CA TYR A 170 -10.75 6.65 -9.00
C TYR A 170 -9.39 7.26 -9.41
N ALA A 171 -8.71 6.69 -10.40
CA ALA A 171 -7.44 7.22 -10.88
C ALA A 171 -7.59 8.61 -11.53
N PHE A 172 -8.63 8.83 -12.33
CA PHE A 172 -8.91 10.13 -12.92
C PHE A 172 -9.30 11.17 -11.86
N ASP A 173 -10.16 10.80 -10.90
CA ASP A 173 -10.53 11.68 -9.79
C ASP A 173 -9.31 12.05 -8.96
N LEU A 174 -8.42 11.09 -8.66
CA LEU A 174 -7.17 11.35 -7.95
C LEU A 174 -6.23 12.27 -8.74
N ALA A 175 -6.09 12.09 -10.05
CA ALA A 175 -5.25 12.95 -10.87
C ALA A 175 -5.73 14.42 -10.82
N ARG A 176 -7.06 14.62 -10.85
CA ARG A 176 -7.68 15.94 -10.69
C ARG A 176 -7.44 16.52 -9.29
N GLU A 177 -7.59 15.71 -8.23
CA GLU A 177 -7.34 16.13 -6.85
C GLU A 177 -5.86 16.49 -6.61
N ARG A 178 -4.95 15.70 -7.15
CA ARG A 178 -3.50 15.98 -7.06
C ARG A 178 -3.12 17.29 -7.74
N GLY A 179 -3.75 17.63 -8.86
CA GLY A 179 -3.50 18.88 -9.59
C GLY A 179 -2.04 19.10 -10.00
N LYS A 180 -1.27 18.00 -10.20
CA LYS A 180 0.16 18.05 -10.54
C LYS A 180 0.36 18.10 -12.05
N LYS A 181 0.41 16.93 -12.71
CA LYS A 181 0.56 16.85 -14.18
C LYS A 181 -0.78 16.67 -14.89
N ASN A 182 -1.85 16.37 -14.14
CA ASN A 182 -3.18 16.06 -14.64
C ASN A 182 -3.15 14.97 -15.74
N HIS A 183 -2.43 13.88 -15.44
CA HIS A 183 -2.20 12.81 -16.40
C HIS A 183 -2.44 11.42 -15.78
N VAL A 184 -3.17 10.56 -16.50
CA VAL A 184 -3.42 9.17 -16.12
C VAL A 184 -2.84 8.22 -17.16
N THR A 185 -1.89 7.37 -16.76
CA THR A 185 -1.36 6.30 -17.60
C THR A 185 -2.01 4.97 -17.24
N SER A 186 -2.71 4.35 -18.19
CA SER A 186 -3.22 2.99 -18.03
C SER A 186 -2.17 1.95 -18.38
N ILE A 187 -2.07 0.89 -17.56
CA ILE A 187 -1.17 -0.23 -17.83
C ILE A 187 -1.98 -1.45 -18.27
N THR A 188 -1.55 -2.10 -19.34
CA THR A 188 -2.21 -3.24 -19.96
C THR A 188 -1.21 -4.27 -20.51
N LYS A 189 -1.70 -5.44 -20.91
CA LYS A 189 -1.00 -6.45 -21.70
C LYS A 189 -1.95 -7.06 -22.74
N SER A 190 -2.90 -6.31 -23.23
CA SER A 190 -3.96 -6.77 -24.14
C SER A 190 -3.42 -7.27 -25.50
N ASN A 191 -2.22 -6.87 -25.89
CA ASN A 191 -1.55 -7.39 -27.08
C ASN A 191 -1.24 -8.90 -26.99
N ALA A 192 -1.14 -9.47 -25.78
CA ALA A 192 -0.89 -10.89 -25.54
C ALA A 192 -2.04 -11.56 -24.77
N LEU A 193 -2.75 -10.82 -23.95
CA LEU A 193 -3.84 -11.30 -23.09
C LEU A 193 -5.17 -10.71 -23.58
N GLY A 194 -5.80 -11.36 -24.56
CA GLY A 194 -6.97 -10.82 -25.26
C GLY A 194 -8.16 -10.46 -24.37
N TYR A 195 -8.31 -11.10 -23.20
CA TYR A 195 -9.34 -10.76 -22.21
C TYR A 195 -9.11 -9.36 -21.59
N MET A 196 -7.89 -8.83 -21.60
CA MET A 196 -7.60 -7.49 -21.09
C MET A 196 -8.11 -6.36 -22.00
N THR A 197 -8.61 -6.67 -23.19
CA THR A 197 -9.28 -5.66 -24.05
C THR A 197 -10.51 -5.04 -23.37
N ILE A 198 -11.09 -5.68 -22.34
CA ILE A 198 -12.14 -5.07 -21.52
C ILE A 198 -11.59 -3.91 -20.70
N TRP A 199 -10.36 -4.02 -20.19
CA TRP A 199 -9.68 -2.97 -19.47
C TRP A 199 -9.43 -1.77 -20.37
N ASP A 200 -8.83 -1.99 -21.55
CA ASP A 200 -8.49 -0.93 -22.49
C ASP A 200 -9.73 -0.15 -22.96
N ARG A 201 -10.79 -0.86 -23.41
CA ARG A 201 -12.04 -0.21 -23.81
C ARG A 201 -12.71 0.56 -22.68
N THR A 202 -12.65 0.03 -21.46
CA THR A 202 -13.22 0.72 -20.30
C THR A 202 -12.43 1.98 -19.96
N PHE A 203 -11.10 1.93 -20.12
CA PHE A 203 -10.25 3.10 -19.95
C PHE A 203 -10.55 4.17 -20.99
N GLU A 204 -10.64 3.80 -22.28
CA GLU A 204 -11.00 4.71 -23.37
C GLU A 204 -12.37 5.37 -23.13
N GLU A 205 -13.40 4.58 -22.81
CA GLU A 205 -14.75 5.10 -22.51
C GLU A 205 -14.75 6.10 -21.36
N ILE A 206 -14.00 5.84 -20.28
CA ILE A 206 -13.96 6.72 -19.12
C ILE A 206 -13.13 7.97 -19.40
N SER A 207 -12.02 7.86 -20.12
CA SER A 207 -11.17 9.01 -20.45
C SER A 207 -11.94 10.12 -21.21
N GLU A 208 -12.94 9.74 -22.01
CA GLU A 208 -13.82 10.68 -22.70
C GLU A 208 -14.68 11.53 -21.73
N GLU A 209 -14.89 11.07 -20.50
CA GLU A 209 -15.64 11.79 -19.47
C GLU A 209 -14.77 12.84 -18.72
N TYR A 210 -13.43 12.76 -18.85
CA TYR A 210 -12.45 13.58 -18.13
C TYR A 210 -11.61 14.44 -19.08
N GLN A 211 -12.25 15.37 -19.81
CA GLN A 211 -11.63 16.24 -20.81
C GLN A 211 -10.53 17.18 -20.29
N ASP A 212 -10.45 17.32 -18.96
CA ASP A 212 -9.47 18.14 -18.25
C ASP A 212 -8.22 17.35 -17.80
N ILE A 213 -8.20 16.04 -18.05
CA ILE A 213 -7.11 15.14 -17.67
C ILE A 213 -6.55 14.46 -18.93
N ASP A 214 -5.26 14.63 -19.18
CA ASP A 214 -4.57 13.91 -20.26
C ASP A 214 -4.43 12.43 -19.90
N SER A 215 -4.46 11.56 -20.90
CA SER A 215 -4.35 10.13 -20.66
C SER A 215 -3.65 9.38 -21.79
N ASP A 216 -2.94 8.33 -21.43
CA ASP A 216 -2.34 7.38 -22.36
C ASP A 216 -2.41 5.94 -21.84
N SER A 217 -2.01 4.99 -22.67
CA SER A 217 -1.95 3.57 -22.31
C SER A 217 -0.61 2.97 -22.71
N LEU A 218 0.00 2.23 -21.80
CA LEU A 218 1.27 1.54 -22.01
C LEU A 218 1.14 0.04 -21.76
N LEU A 219 1.85 -0.75 -22.55
CA LEU A 219 2.08 -2.15 -22.20
C LEU A 219 2.96 -2.23 -20.96
N ILE A 220 2.71 -3.20 -20.07
CA ILE A 220 3.44 -3.35 -18.80
C ILE A 220 4.97 -3.37 -18.97
N ASP A 221 5.47 -4.04 -20.00
CA ASP A 221 6.90 -4.08 -20.30
C ASP A 221 7.46 -2.70 -20.66
N ALA A 222 6.73 -1.89 -21.45
CA ALA A 222 7.10 -0.52 -21.74
C ALA A 222 7.03 0.38 -20.50
N ALA A 223 6.00 0.22 -19.69
CA ALA A 223 5.86 0.95 -18.44
C ALA A 223 7.01 0.66 -17.46
N CYS A 224 7.42 -0.60 -17.30
CA CYS A 224 8.58 -0.97 -16.48
C CYS A 224 9.88 -0.33 -17.00
N MET A 225 10.09 -0.28 -18.32
CA MET A 225 11.24 0.41 -18.90
C MET A 225 11.21 1.92 -18.64
N ASP A 226 10.03 2.55 -18.77
CA ASP A 226 9.88 3.99 -18.58
C ASP A 226 9.98 4.39 -17.10
N LEU A 227 9.52 3.57 -16.16
CA LEU A 227 9.74 3.77 -14.72
C LEU A 227 11.24 3.84 -14.37
N VAL A 228 12.09 3.08 -15.04
CA VAL A 228 13.54 3.13 -14.84
C VAL A 228 14.19 4.27 -15.63
N ARG A 229 13.75 4.52 -16.86
CA ARG A 229 14.41 5.46 -17.78
C ARG A 229 13.97 6.91 -17.58
N ARG A 230 12.67 7.14 -17.36
CA ARG A 230 12.03 8.46 -17.28
C ARG A 230 10.81 8.47 -16.35
N PRO A 231 10.97 8.10 -15.06
CA PRO A 231 9.84 8.03 -14.11
C PRO A 231 9.11 9.37 -13.94
N GLU A 232 9.77 10.47 -14.24
CA GLU A 232 9.22 11.82 -14.17
C GLU A 232 8.05 12.10 -15.12
N VAL A 233 7.78 11.24 -16.10
CA VAL A 233 6.64 11.43 -17.00
C VAL A 233 5.32 11.04 -16.36
N PHE A 234 5.34 10.14 -15.38
CA PHE A 234 4.13 9.65 -14.72
C PHE A 234 3.58 10.62 -13.68
N ASP A 235 2.26 10.66 -13.52
CA ASP A 235 1.52 11.30 -12.43
C ASP A 235 0.69 10.25 -11.69
N VAL A 236 -0.42 9.81 -12.29
CA VAL A 236 -1.22 8.70 -11.79
C VAL A 236 -1.14 7.53 -12.77
N ILE A 237 -0.78 6.38 -12.27
CA ILE A 237 -0.82 5.13 -13.03
C ILE A 237 -2.03 4.33 -12.55
N VAL A 238 -2.84 3.79 -13.47
CA VAL A 238 -3.89 2.82 -13.15
C VAL A 238 -3.57 1.47 -13.80
N ALA A 239 -3.62 0.41 -13.00
CA ALA A 239 -3.22 -0.92 -13.45
C ALA A 239 -4.15 -2.02 -12.90
N PRO A 240 -4.34 -3.11 -13.69
CA PRO A 240 -4.89 -4.36 -13.17
C PRO A 240 -4.06 -4.90 -12.00
N ASN A 241 -4.67 -5.76 -11.20
CA ASN A 241 -4.13 -6.24 -9.93
C ASN A 241 -2.66 -6.70 -10.01
N LEU A 242 -2.34 -7.69 -10.84
CA LEU A 242 -0.99 -8.24 -10.96
C LEU A 242 0.02 -7.18 -11.44
N PHE A 243 -0.33 -6.36 -12.41
CA PHE A 243 0.61 -5.35 -12.94
C PHE A 243 0.80 -4.20 -11.98
N GLY A 244 -0.27 -3.79 -11.28
CA GLY A 244 -0.18 -2.79 -10.22
C GLY A 244 0.76 -3.21 -9.09
N ASP A 245 0.79 -4.51 -8.75
CA ASP A 245 1.74 -5.06 -7.78
C ASP A 245 3.18 -4.90 -8.24
N ILE A 246 3.49 -5.38 -9.45
CA ILE A 246 4.84 -5.35 -10.01
C ILE A 246 5.39 -3.91 -10.15
N VAL A 247 4.59 -2.99 -10.69
CA VAL A 247 5.07 -1.62 -10.92
C VAL A 247 5.26 -0.82 -9.63
N THR A 248 4.55 -1.17 -8.56
CA THR A 248 4.71 -0.50 -7.27
C THR A 248 6.00 -0.89 -6.56
N ASP A 249 6.49 -2.12 -6.74
CA ASP A 249 7.79 -2.52 -6.23
C ASP A 249 8.93 -1.78 -6.95
N ILE A 250 8.83 -1.62 -8.27
CA ILE A 250 9.76 -0.78 -9.03
C ILE A 250 9.67 0.67 -8.52
N GLY A 251 8.46 1.21 -8.34
CA GLY A 251 8.22 2.54 -7.82
C GLY A 251 8.89 2.77 -6.46
N ALA A 252 8.77 1.83 -5.55
CA ALA A 252 9.39 1.89 -4.23
C ALA A 252 10.93 1.92 -4.29
N ILE A 253 11.52 1.06 -5.12
CA ILE A 253 12.99 0.98 -5.24
C ILE A 253 13.57 2.22 -5.92
N ILE A 254 12.97 2.72 -6.99
CA ILE A 254 13.50 3.91 -7.68
C ILE A 254 13.38 5.20 -6.85
N THR A 255 12.54 5.21 -5.82
CA THR A 255 12.41 6.31 -4.84
C THR A 255 13.31 6.16 -3.63
N GLY A 256 14.16 5.12 -3.58
CA GLY A 256 15.27 5.01 -2.65
C GLY A 256 15.14 3.88 -1.61
N SER A 257 13.96 3.58 -1.11
CA SER A 257 13.77 2.49 -0.13
C SER A 257 12.32 2.00 -0.06
N MET A 258 12.16 0.68 0.10
CA MET A 258 10.88 0.06 0.48
C MET A 258 10.38 0.56 1.84
N GLY A 259 11.28 0.98 2.73
CA GLY A 259 10.95 1.57 4.03
C GLY A 259 10.26 2.95 3.98
N LEU A 260 10.05 3.50 2.77
CA LEU A 260 9.27 4.72 2.52
C LEU A 260 7.96 4.43 1.75
N ALA A 261 7.73 3.19 1.34
CA ALA A 261 6.62 2.82 0.48
C ALA A 261 5.34 2.56 1.30
N SER A 262 4.55 3.60 1.48
CA SER A 262 3.22 3.50 2.10
C SER A 262 2.18 2.90 1.16
N SER A 263 1.12 2.32 1.71
CA SER A 263 0.04 1.71 0.94
C SER A 263 -1.29 1.74 1.68
N ALA A 264 -2.39 1.74 0.93
CA ALA A 264 -3.73 1.64 1.47
C ALA A 264 -4.62 0.78 0.57
N ASN A 265 -5.37 -0.13 1.17
CA ASN A 265 -6.42 -0.91 0.51
C ASN A 265 -7.76 -0.28 0.85
N ILE A 266 -8.36 0.41 -0.10
CA ILE A 266 -9.45 1.34 0.15
C ILE A 266 -10.74 0.85 -0.52
N ASN A 267 -11.82 0.88 0.25
CA ASN A 267 -13.16 1.08 -0.28
C ASN A 267 -13.51 2.56 -0.06
N PRO A 268 -13.75 3.35 -1.10
CA PRO A 268 -14.15 4.75 -0.94
C PRO A 268 -15.47 4.94 -0.19
N ASP A 269 -16.31 3.90 -0.10
CA ASP A 269 -17.47 3.88 0.81
C ASP A 269 -16.98 3.60 2.24
N THR A 270 -16.94 4.65 3.05
CA THR A 270 -16.47 4.60 4.44
C THR A 270 -17.41 3.87 5.40
N SER A 271 -18.51 3.29 4.92
CA SER A 271 -19.39 2.42 5.71
C SER A 271 -18.78 1.07 6.05
N VAL A 272 -17.70 0.69 5.37
CA VAL A 272 -16.92 -0.52 5.61
C VAL A 272 -15.47 -0.18 5.89
N PRO A 273 -14.76 -0.99 6.70
CA PRO A 273 -13.37 -0.68 7.02
C PRO A 273 -12.46 -0.82 5.80
N SER A 274 -11.56 0.14 5.63
CA SER A 274 -10.40 0.05 4.75
C SER A 274 -9.18 -0.44 5.53
N MET A 275 -8.18 -0.99 4.83
CA MET A 275 -6.98 -1.55 5.46
C MET A 275 -5.75 -0.78 5.01
N PHE A 276 -4.93 -0.39 5.98
CA PHE A 276 -3.73 0.42 5.82
C PHE A 276 -2.53 -0.41 6.23
N GLU A 277 -1.68 -0.73 5.26
CA GLU A 277 -0.48 -1.54 5.43
C GLU A 277 0.65 -0.99 4.54
N PRO A 278 1.92 -1.04 4.95
CA PRO A 278 3.03 -0.65 4.08
C PRO A 278 3.19 -1.64 2.92
N THR A 279 3.93 -1.24 1.88
CA THR A 279 4.19 -2.12 0.72
C THR A 279 5.16 -3.24 1.05
N HIS A 280 6.10 -3.01 1.99
CA HIS A 280 7.11 -4.00 2.37
C HIS A 280 6.48 -5.21 3.09
N GLY A 281 7.13 -6.37 2.97
CA GLY A 281 6.78 -7.60 3.69
C GLY A 281 7.34 -7.65 5.11
N SER A 282 7.34 -8.84 5.69
CA SER A 282 7.77 -9.13 7.07
C SER A 282 9.29 -9.05 7.31
N ALA A 283 10.11 -9.09 6.25
CA ALA A 283 11.57 -9.03 6.30
C ALA A 283 12.18 -9.84 7.47
N PRO A 284 12.00 -11.16 7.48
CA PRO A 284 12.37 -12.01 8.62
C PRO A 284 13.86 -12.00 8.93
N ASP A 285 14.70 -11.65 7.95
CA ASP A 285 16.14 -11.52 8.05
C ASP A 285 16.61 -10.37 8.97
N ILE A 286 15.80 -9.32 9.12
CA ILE A 286 16.10 -8.16 9.97
C ILE A 286 15.12 -8.00 11.15
N ALA A 287 14.13 -8.88 11.28
CA ALA A 287 13.15 -8.84 12.36
C ALA A 287 13.83 -8.90 13.74
N GLY A 288 13.36 -8.06 14.67
CA GLY A 288 13.89 -7.98 16.04
C GLY A 288 15.28 -7.37 16.19
N GLN A 289 15.91 -6.90 15.08
CA GLN A 289 17.21 -6.23 15.15
C GLN A 289 17.11 -4.72 15.44
N GLY A 290 15.90 -4.16 15.45
CA GLY A 290 15.67 -2.73 15.71
C GLY A 290 16.22 -1.79 14.61
N ILE A 291 16.36 -2.29 13.37
CA ILE A 291 16.93 -1.53 12.24
C ILE A 291 15.93 -1.30 11.09
N ALA A 292 14.74 -1.85 11.18
CA ALA A 292 13.69 -1.64 10.19
C ALA A 292 13.27 -0.16 10.13
N ASN A 293 13.08 0.36 8.93
CA ASN A 293 12.62 1.73 8.74
C ASN A 293 11.11 1.81 8.99
N PRO A 294 10.62 2.58 9.99
CA PRO A 294 9.20 2.67 10.30
C PRO A 294 8.45 3.70 9.46
N MET A 295 9.12 4.48 8.62
CA MET A 295 8.52 5.62 7.92
C MET A 295 7.39 5.17 6.96
N ALA A 296 7.53 4.01 6.29
CA ALA A 296 6.46 3.49 5.44
C ALA A 296 5.16 3.26 6.23
N GLN A 297 5.26 2.66 7.43
CA GLN A 297 4.11 2.46 8.31
C GLN A 297 3.55 3.76 8.86
N ILE A 298 4.41 4.72 9.20
CA ILE A 298 4.00 6.06 9.67
C ILE A 298 3.26 6.81 8.56
N LEU A 299 3.79 6.83 7.33
CA LEU A 299 3.11 7.40 6.16
C LEU A 299 1.80 6.67 5.83
N THR A 300 1.75 5.35 6.03
CA THR A 300 0.51 4.57 5.94
C THR A 300 -0.51 5.03 6.99
N GLY A 301 -0.06 5.38 8.19
CA GLY A 301 -0.88 6.05 9.21
C GLY A 301 -1.43 7.39 8.75
N ALA A 302 -0.64 8.20 8.04
CA ALA A 302 -1.13 9.44 7.43
C ALA A 302 -2.20 9.18 6.34
N MET A 303 -2.06 8.11 5.55
CA MET A 303 -3.11 7.69 4.61
C MET A 303 -4.41 7.28 5.33
N MET A 304 -4.30 6.57 6.46
CA MET A 304 -5.45 6.23 7.30
C MET A 304 -6.14 7.48 7.85
N LEU A 305 -5.37 8.44 8.36
CA LEU A 305 -5.90 9.72 8.85
C LEU A 305 -6.70 10.45 7.75
N ARG A 306 -6.18 10.55 6.52
CA ARG A 306 -6.91 11.15 5.40
C ARG A 306 -8.21 10.44 5.11
N HIS A 307 -8.21 9.13 5.10
CA HIS A 307 -9.42 8.32 4.87
C HIS A 307 -10.48 8.51 5.97
N LEU A 308 -10.04 8.73 7.21
CA LEU A 308 -10.90 9.01 8.35
C LEU A 308 -11.38 10.48 8.41
N GLY A 309 -10.95 11.33 7.46
CA GLY A 309 -11.30 12.75 7.39
C GLY A 309 -10.40 13.68 8.20
N GLU A 310 -9.35 13.18 8.79
CA GLU A 310 -8.38 13.93 9.62
C GLU A 310 -7.24 14.50 8.75
N HIS A 311 -7.60 15.29 7.72
CA HIS A 311 -6.66 15.76 6.68
C HIS A 311 -5.49 16.60 7.21
N THR A 312 -5.76 17.49 8.17
CA THR A 312 -4.74 18.37 8.74
C THR A 312 -3.75 17.56 9.58
N ALA A 313 -4.25 16.61 10.36
CA ALA A 313 -3.41 15.69 11.14
C ALA A 313 -2.51 14.83 10.22
N ALA A 314 -3.06 14.36 9.11
CA ALA A 314 -2.28 13.63 8.11
C ALA A 314 -1.17 14.48 7.49
N ALA A 315 -1.44 15.75 7.17
CA ALA A 315 -0.46 16.66 6.61
C ALA A 315 0.73 16.91 7.58
N ASP A 316 0.45 16.97 8.88
CA ASP A 316 1.50 17.11 9.89
C ASP A 316 2.41 15.88 9.97
N VAL A 317 1.86 14.68 9.83
CA VAL A 317 2.67 13.46 9.78
C VAL A 317 3.58 13.47 8.55
N ASP A 318 3.04 13.83 7.37
CA ASP A 318 3.86 13.94 6.16
C ASP A 318 4.97 14.99 6.30
N ALA A 319 4.64 16.15 6.89
CA ALA A 319 5.61 17.22 7.11
C ALA A 319 6.73 16.79 8.08
N ALA A 320 6.38 16.06 9.15
CA ALA A 320 7.36 15.57 10.11
C ALA A 320 8.31 14.52 9.49
N VAL A 321 7.79 13.60 8.68
CA VAL A 321 8.63 12.64 7.94
C VAL A 321 9.55 13.37 6.96
N LEU A 322 9.01 14.34 6.21
CA LEU A 322 9.78 15.14 5.27
C LEU A 322 10.92 15.91 5.99
N GLU A 323 10.61 16.58 7.08
CA GLU A 323 11.59 17.32 7.89
C GLU A 323 12.73 16.42 8.37
N LEU A 324 12.40 15.22 8.88
CA LEU A 324 13.42 14.27 9.34
C LEU A 324 14.33 13.79 8.20
N LEU A 325 13.76 13.54 7.02
CA LEU A 325 14.52 13.16 5.82
C LEU A 325 15.42 14.29 5.32
N GLU A 326 14.96 15.54 5.36
CA GLU A 326 15.76 16.73 4.99
C GLU A 326 16.92 16.99 5.95
N GLN A 327 16.69 16.78 7.26
CA GLN A 327 17.74 16.89 8.28
C GLN A 327 18.83 15.83 8.08
N GLY A 328 18.45 14.61 7.70
CA GLY A 328 19.36 13.52 7.36
C GLY A 328 20.20 12.97 8.51
N GLU A 329 19.88 13.32 9.76
CA GLU A 329 20.65 12.94 10.95
C GLU A 329 20.17 11.62 11.57
N ILE A 330 18.85 11.38 11.58
CA ILE A 330 18.23 10.22 12.22
C ILE A 330 17.59 9.35 11.13
N LEU A 331 18.43 8.53 10.49
CA LEU A 331 18.04 7.65 9.39
C LEU A 331 18.45 6.21 9.70
N THR A 332 17.62 5.25 9.26
CA THR A 332 17.88 3.82 9.33
C THR A 332 18.91 3.36 8.28
N PRO A 333 19.47 2.15 8.39
CA PRO A 333 20.51 1.66 7.48
C PRO A 333 20.12 1.62 6.00
N ASP A 334 18.86 1.35 5.67
CA ASP A 334 18.34 1.35 4.29
C ASP A 334 18.45 2.72 3.60
N LEU A 335 18.44 3.79 4.39
CA LEU A 335 18.67 5.18 3.93
C LEU A 335 20.12 5.65 4.12
N GLY A 336 21.01 4.74 4.53
CA GLY A 336 22.45 5.03 4.71
C GLY A 336 22.80 5.60 6.08
N GLY A 337 21.88 5.61 7.03
CA GLY A 337 22.11 5.99 8.41
C GLY A 337 22.49 4.81 9.32
N SER A 338 22.42 5.04 10.63
CA SER A 338 22.69 4.01 11.66
C SER A 338 21.71 4.07 12.82
N SER A 339 20.61 4.82 12.67
CA SER A 339 19.59 4.98 13.70
C SER A 339 18.72 3.74 13.80
N THR A 340 18.15 3.51 14.98
CA THR A 340 17.24 2.40 15.23
C THR A 340 15.82 2.74 14.79
N THR A 341 15.00 1.72 14.59
CA THR A 341 13.54 1.82 14.34
C THR A 341 12.89 2.76 15.37
N GLU A 342 13.18 2.53 16.66
CA GLU A 342 12.64 3.29 17.78
C GLU A 342 13.07 4.77 17.72
N SER A 343 14.36 5.06 17.49
CA SER A 343 14.83 6.45 17.44
C SER A 343 14.23 7.26 16.30
N VAL A 344 13.94 6.62 15.16
CA VAL A 344 13.22 7.27 14.06
C VAL A 344 11.76 7.55 14.44
N GLY A 345 11.07 6.58 15.04
CA GLY A 345 9.70 6.77 15.52
C GLY A 345 9.59 7.86 16.58
N ASP A 346 10.52 7.88 17.56
CA ASP A 346 10.58 8.91 18.62
C ASP A 346 10.78 10.32 18.02
N ALA A 347 11.69 10.45 17.07
CA ALA A 347 11.95 11.73 16.42
C ALA A 347 10.71 12.26 15.67
N ILE A 348 10.03 11.39 14.91
CA ILE A 348 8.80 11.80 14.19
C ILE A 348 7.67 12.11 15.20
N ALA A 349 7.50 11.32 16.26
CA ALA A 349 6.51 11.57 17.30
C ALA A 349 6.76 12.92 18.01
N GLN A 350 8.02 13.30 18.24
CA GLN A 350 8.38 14.60 18.77
C GLN A 350 8.03 15.73 17.80
N LEU A 351 8.36 15.59 16.51
CA LEU A 351 8.04 16.60 15.50
C LEU A 351 6.54 16.86 15.39
N VAL A 352 5.69 15.83 15.31
CA VAL A 352 4.23 16.01 15.20
C VAL A 352 3.61 16.62 16.45
N SER A 353 4.21 16.40 17.65
CA SER A 353 3.70 16.96 18.90
C SER A 353 4.06 18.43 19.08
N THR A 354 5.14 18.92 18.44
CA THR A 354 5.68 20.28 18.61
C THR A 354 5.37 21.21 17.44
N SER A 355 4.96 20.69 16.28
CA SER A 355 4.53 21.52 15.13
C SER A 355 3.38 22.46 15.53
N SER A 356 3.45 23.71 15.09
CA SER A 356 2.54 24.80 15.48
C SER A 356 1.24 24.77 14.67
#